data_7bde0b1024e83a1e872de560b9f81de1
#
_entry.id   7bde0b1024e83a1e872de560b9f81de1
#
_cell.length_a   1.000
_cell.length_b   1.000
_cell.length_c   1.000
_cell.angle_alpha   90.00
_cell.angle_beta   90.00
_cell.angle_gamma   90.00
#
_symmetry.space_group_name_H-M   'P 1'
#
loop_
_entity.id
_entity.type
_entity.pdbx_description
1 polymer ?
#
loop_
_entity_poly.entity_id
_entity_poly.type
_entity_poly.pdbx_seq_one_letter_code
_entity_poly.pdbx_strand_id
1 'polypeptide(L)'
;MFALADALREEYRAVVAAGFVLQIDDPGLPDWWDMLKPEPTIEAYRKFARLRIDAVNHALVGIPEERVRYHLCWGSWHGPHTHDLPLEHIIDLILQVKAQAYSFEAGNVRHEHEWRVWQQANLPAGKMLMPGVVSHATNLVEHPQLVADRILRYAAIVGRENVIAGTDCGLGGRVHADLAWAKLRTLVEGARLASGSLWP
;
A
#
# COMPACT_ATOMS: atom_id res chain seq x y z
N MET A 1 13.36 -0.73 19.62
CA MET A 1 12.95 -0.84 18.23
C MET A 1 13.99 -1.57 17.39
N PHE A 2 15.27 -1.17 17.33
CA PHE A 2 16.29 -1.83 16.50
C PHE A 2 16.60 -3.28 16.91
N ALA A 3 16.62 -3.63 18.19
CA ALA A 3 16.78 -5.02 18.61
C ALA A 3 15.63 -5.94 18.12
N LEU A 4 14.41 -5.41 18.05
CA LEU A 4 13.29 -6.11 17.41
C LEU A 4 13.49 -6.24 15.90
N ALA A 5 13.99 -5.20 15.25
CA ALA A 5 14.32 -5.22 13.82
C ALA A 5 15.43 -6.24 13.50
N ASP A 6 16.41 -6.44 14.41
CA ASP A 6 17.42 -7.49 14.26
C ASP A 6 16.80 -8.89 14.32
N ALA A 7 15.86 -9.12 15.23
CA ALA A 7 15.14 -10.39 15.32
C ALA A 7 14.28 -10.66 14.08
N LEU A 8 13.54 -9.66 13.60
CA LEU A 8 12.72 -9.76 12.40
C LEU A 8 13.56 -10.00 11.12
N ARG A 9 14.79 -9.49 11.07
CA ARG A 9 15.68 -9.72 9.94
C ARG A 9 15.91 -11.20 9.66
N GLU A 10 16.03 -12.02 10.68
CA GLU A 10 16.26 -13.47 10.51
C GLU A 10 15.02 -14.13 9.87
N GLU A 11 13.81 -13.74 10.28
CA GLU A 11 12.58 -14.21 9.65
C GLU A 11 12.48 -13.72 8.20
N TYR A 12 12.75 -12.46 7.95
CA TYR A 12 12.67 -11.87 6.60
C TYR A 12 13.63 -12.56 5.62
N ARG A 13 14.85 -12.87 6.08
CA ARG A 13 15.83 -13.63 5.31
C ARG A 13 15.35 -15.05 5.01
N ALA A 14 14.73 -15.72 5.98
CA ALA A 14 14.19 -17.07 5.80
C ALA A 14 13.07 -17.09 4.75
N VAL A 15 12.16 -16.10 4.77
CA VAL A 15 11.08 -15.95 3.78
C VAL A 15 11.67 -15.80 2.36
N VAL A 16 12.66 -14.91 2.20
CA VAL A 16 13.27 -14.64 0.90
C VAL A 16 14.13 -15.83 0.43
N ALA A 17 14.86 -16.47 1.33
CA ALA A 17 15.65 -17.67 1.02
C ALA A 17 14.76 -18.85 0.58
N ALA A 18 13.53 -18.93 1.08
CA ALA A 18 12.53 -19.90 0.63
C ALA A 18 11.94 -19.60 -0.77
N GLY A 19 12.36 -18.51 -1.41
CA GLY A 19 11.94 -18.13 -2.76
C GLY A 19 10.74 -17.21 -2.82
N PHE A 20 10.18 -16.78 -1.68
CA PHE A 20 9.02 -15.89 -1.64
C PHE A 20 9.40 -14.41 -1.77
N VAL A 21 8.41 -13.59 -2.14
CA VAL A 21 8.45 -12.14 -1.98
C VAL A 21 8.00 -11.82 -0.57
N LEU A 22 8.81 -11.06 0.15
CA LEU A 22 8.47 -10.57 1.48
C LEU A 22 7.49 -9.39 1.37
N GLN A 23 6.32 -9.46 2.00
CA GLN A 23 5.48 -8.30 2.22
C GLN A 23 5.60 -7.83 3.66
N ILE A 24 5.87 -6.55 3.84
CA ILE A 24 5.83 -5.88 5.13
C ILE A 24 4.54 -5.08 5.20
N ASP A 25 3.66 -5.42 6.14
CA ASP A 25 2.45 -4.67 6.43
C ASP A 25 2.73 -3.68 7.55
N ASP A 26 2.56 -2.40 7.26
CA ASP A 26 2.72 -1.34 8.27
C ASP A 26 1.49 -0.42 8.36
N PRO A 27 0.35 -0.94 8.85
CA PRO A 27 -0.81 -0.10 9.11
C PRO A 27 -0.52 0.94 10.19
N GLY A 28 0.35 0.61 11.12
CA GLY A 28 0.69 1.49 12.23
C GLY A 28 1.37 2.79 11.82
N LEU A 29 1.97 2.87 10.62
CA LEU A 29 2.61 4.11 10.19
C LEU A 29 1.59 5.26 10.01
N PRO A 30 0.46 5.12 9.31
CA PRO A 30 -0.55 6.17 9.24
C PRO A 30 -1.61 6.10 10.37
N ASP A 31 -1.96 4.90 10.86
CA ASP A 31 -3.06 4.69 11.80
C ASP A 31 -2.76 5.23 13.21
N TRP A 32 -1.50 5.23 13.65
CA TRP A 32 -1.11 5.79 14.94
C TRP A 32 -1.40 7.29 15.08
N TRP A 33 -1.54 8.01 13.97
CA TRP A 33 -1.93 9.42 13.99
C TRP A 33 -3.24 9.63 14.76
N ASP A 34 -4.26 8.85 14.46
CA ASP A 34 -5.56 8.95 15.13
C ASP A 34 -5.53 8.43 16.58
N MET A 35 -4.62 7.52 16.89
CA MET A 35 -4.49 6.90 18.21
C MET A 35 -3.72 7.75 19.23
N LEU A 36 -2.82 8.64 18.79
CA LEU A 36 -2.00 9.44 19.68
C LEU A 36 -2.81 10.58 20.30
N LYS A 37 -2.80 10.66 21.63
CA LYS A 37 -3.44 11.76 22.38
C LYS A 37 -2.49 12.31 23.45
N PRO A 38 -2.32 13.64 23.56
CA PRO A 38 -2.89 14.65 22.65
C PRO A 38 -2.38 14.47 21.22
N GLU A 39 -3.15 14.98 20.24
CA GLU A 39 -2.77 14.93 18.84
C GLU A 39 -1.39 15.58 18.61
N PRO A 40 -0.45 14.88 17.98
CA PRO A 40 0.88 15.43 17.72
C PRO A 40 0.84 16.49 16.60
N THR A 41 1.85 17.36 16.57
CA THR A 41 2.09 18.15 15.36
C THR A 41 2.56 17.23 14.21
N ILE A 42 2.32 17.63 12.97
CA ILE A 42 2.84 16.90 11.79
C ILE A 42 4.35 16.69 11.89
N GLU A 43 5.10 17.69 12.33
CA GLU A 43 6.55 17.57 12.48
C GLU A 43 6.93 16.50 13.51
N ALA A 44 6.28 16.47 14.67
CA ALA A 44 6.53 15.47 15.70
C ALA A 44 6.16 14.06 15.19
N TYR A 45 5.04 13.94 14.48
CA TYR A 45 4.63 12.67 13.90
C TYR A 45 5.60 12.17 12.82
N ARG A 46 6.11 13.06 11.96
CA ARG A 46 7.10 12.71 10.95
C ARG A 46 8.42 12.21 11.56
N LYS A 47 8.84 12.74 12.72
CA LYS A 47 10.00 12.20 13.47
C LYS A 47 9.75 10.77 13.95
N PHE A 48 8.56 10.50 14.46
CA PHE A 48 8.13 9.16 14.86
C PHE A 48 8.09 8.21 13.65
N ALA A 49 7.47 8.62 12.53
CA ALA A 49 7.40 7.84 11.30
C ALA A 49 8.80 7.51 10.74
N ARG A 50 9.72 8.48 10.73
CA ARG A 50 11.11 8.28 10.29
C ARG A 50 11.81 7.19 11.10
N LEU A 51 11.69 7.21 12.42
CA LEU A 51 12.31 6.20 13.28
C LEU A 51 11.79 4.78 12.96
N ARG A 52 10.51 4.64 12.61
CA ARG A 52 9.93 3.36 12.20
C ARG A 52 10.50 2.89 10.88
N ILE A 53 10.57 3.78 9.88
CA ILE A 53 11.15 3.49 8.56
C ILE A 53 12.63 3.11 8.68
N ASP A 54 13.39 3.82 9.52
CA ASP A 54 14.78 3.48 9.78
C ASP A 54 14.91 2.08 10.38
N ALA A 55 14.02 1.69 11.29
CA ALA A 55 13.99 0.34 11.87
C ALA A 55 13.59 -0.73 10.84
N VAL A 56 12.60 -0.46 9.97
CA VAL A 56 12.23 -1.34 8.85
C VAL A 56 13.43 -1.52 7.92
N ASN A 57 14.05 -0.44 7.51
CA ASN A 57 15.23 -0.50 6.63
C ASN A 57 16.41 -1.22 7.29
N HIS A 58 16.57 -1.10 8.60
CA HIS A 58 17.54 -1.86 9.36
C HIS A 58 17.24 -3.36 9.32
N ALA A 59 15.97 -3.77 9.46
CA ALA A 59 15.57 -5.17 9.32
C ALA A 59 15.79 -5.70 7.90
N LEU A 60 15.69 -4.85 6.88
CA LEU A 60 15.87 -5.21 5.46
C LEU A 60 17.33 -5.29 5.00
N VAL A 61 18.32 -5.01 5.86
CA VAL A 61 19.74 -5.07 5.47
C VAL A 61 20.11 -6.44 4.92
N GLY A 62 20.65 -6.46 3.68
CA GLY A 62 21.05 -7.68 2.97
C GLY A 62 19.92 -8.40 2.25
N ILE A 63 18.72 -7.86 2.21
CA ILE A 63 17.59 -8.36 1.43
C ILE A 63 17.49 -7.52 0.16
N PRO A 64 17.46 -8.12 -1.05
CA PRO A 64 17.29 -7.37 -2.30
C PRO A 64 15.92 -6.68 -2.37
N GLU A 65 15.88 -5.43 -2.80
CA GLU A 65 14.63 -4.64 -2.83
C GLU A 65 13.56 -5.27 -3.74
N GLU A 66 13.96 -5.94 -4.83
CA GLU A 66 13.05 -6.66 -5.73
C GLU A 66 12.35 -7.86 -5.08
N ARG A 67 12.77 -8.24 -3.90
CA ARG A 67 12.12 -9.28 -3.08
C ARG A 67 11.23 -8.72 -2.00
N VAL A 68 11.06 -7.39 -1.94
CA VAL A 68 10.30 -6.72 -0.88
C VAL A 68 9.14 -5.92 -1.48
N ARG A 69 7.96 -6.10 -0.89
CA ARG A 69 6.77 -5.28 -1.06
C ARG A 69 6.41 -4.64 0.28
N TYR A 70 6.17 -3.35 0.27
CA TYR A 70 5.72 -2.62 1.44
C TYR A 70 4.26 -2.25 1.30
N HIS A 71 3.43 -2.64 2.27
CA HIS A 71 2.00 -2.33 2.30
C HIS A 71 1.70 -1.28 3.36
N LEU A 72 1.02 -0.23 2.94
CA LEU A 72 0.55 0.87 3.75
C LEU A 72 -0.99 0.87 3.74
N CYS A 73 -1.60 0.92 4.92
CA CYS A 73 -3.04 1.18 5.06
C CYS A 73 -3.31 1.97 6.34
N TRP A 74 -4.50 2.56 6.42
CA TRP A 74 -4.95 3.34 7.58
C TRP A 74 -5.75 2.50 8.58
N GLY A 75 -5.43 1.22 8.68
CA GLY A 75 -6.19 0.27 9.48
C GLY A 75 -7.45 -0.24 8.77
N SER A 76 -7.92 -1.40 9.16
CA SER A 76 -9.05 -2.07 8.48
C SER A 76 -10.27 -2.26 9.39
N TRP A 77 -10.40 -1.52 10.47
CA TRP A 77 -11.57 -1.60 11.31
C TRP A 77 -12.78 -0.88 10.71
N HIS A 78 -13.99 -1.36 11.00
CA HIS A 78 -15.24 -0.79 10.45
C HIS A 78 -15.77 0.35 11.34
N GLY A 79 -14.96 1.33 11.60
CA GLY A 79 -15.38 2.52 12.32
C GLY A 79 -15.39 3.77 11.46
N PRO A 80 -15.82 4.91 12.01
CA PRO A 80 -15.77 6.17 11.28
C PRO A 80 -14.31 6.67 11.20
N HIS A 81 -13.71 6.53 10.05
CA HIS A 81 -12.40 7.09 9.73
C HIS A 81 -12.57 8.56 9.31
N THR A 82 -12.64 9.46 10.27
CA THR A 82 -12.87 10.89 10.01
C THR A 82 -11.61 11.73 10.20
N HIS A 83 -10.51 11.11 10.64
CA HIS A 83 -9.30 11.82 11.04
C HIS A 83 -8.01 11.12 10.60
N ASP A 84 -8.08 10.44 9.46
CA ASP A 84 -6.92 9.75 8.87
C ASP A 84 -5.82 10.75 8.50
N LEU A 85 -4.56 10.39 8.72
CA LEU A 85 -3.43 11.21 8.30
C LEU A 85 -3.36 11.29 6.77
N PRO A 86 -3.41 12.49 6.16
CA PRO A 86 -3.26 12.62 4.72
C PRO A 86 -1.91 12.10 4.22
N LEU A 87 -1.94 11.36 3.10
CA LEU A 87 -0.75 10.75 2.50
C LEU A 87 0.35 11.77 2.18
N GLU A 88 -0.01 12.99 1.80
CA GLU A 88 0.94 14.06 1.48
C GLU A 88 1.94 14.36 2.60
N HIS A 89 1.56 14.10 3.86
CA HIS A 89 2.42 14.35 5.01
C HIS A 89 3.49 13.29 5.23
N ILE A 90 3.37 12.12 4.60
CA ILE A 90 4.26 10.98 4.86
C ILE A 90 4.81 10.30 3.60
N ILE A 91 4.36 10.66 2.40
CA ILE A 91 4.74 9.98 1.14
C ILE A 91 6.25 9.98 0.90
N ASP A 92 6.93 11.09 1.17
CA ASP A 92 8.38 11.21 1.03
C ASP A 92 9.16 10.31 2.01
N LEU A 93 8.58 10.01 3.16
CA LEU A 93 9.13 9.07 4.13
C LEU A 93 8.88 7.63 3.69
N ILE A 94 7.65 7.31 3.25
CA ILE A 94 7.29 5.98 2.73
C ILE A 94 8.22 5.56 1.59
N LEU A 95 8.52 6.47 0.68
CA LEU A 95 9.41 6.22 -0.46
C LEU A 95 10.87 5.95 -0.06
N GLN A 96 11.24 6.13 1.21
CA GLN A 96 12.55 5.75 1.75
C GLN A 96 12.62 4.29 2.21
N VAL A 97 11.48 3.58 2.29
CA VAL A 97 11.48 2.14 2.58
C VAL A 97 12.13 1.40 1.41
N LYS A 98 13.07 0.51 1.72
CA LYS A 98 13.81 -0.29 0.74
C LYS A 98 12.95 -1.45 0.21
N ALA A 99 11.95 -1.12 -0.59
CA ALA A 99 11.05 -2.06 -1.24
C ALA A 99 10.95 -1.78 -2.74
N GLN A 100 10.73 -2.81 -3.55
CA GLN A 100 10.49 -2.68 -4.98
C GLN A 100 9.10 -2.13 -5.28
N ALA A 101 8.08 -2.61 -4.54
CA ALA A 101 6.69 -2.26 -4.76
C ALA A 101 6.07 -1.66 -3.50
N TYR A 102 5.25 -0.61 -3.70
CA TYR A 102 4.46 0.00 -2.65
C TYR A 102 2.98 -0.29 -2.88
N SER A 103 2.37 -1.00 -1.93
CA SER A 103 0.94 -1.33 -1.91
C SER A 103 0.22 -0.38 -0.94
N PHE A 104 -0.92 0.18 -1.35
CA PHE A 104 -1.63 1.18 -0.56
C PHE A 104 -3.11 1.25 -0.90
N GLU A 105 -3.89 1.82 0.00
CA GLU A 105 -5.32 2.07 -0.21
C GLU A 105 -5.54 3.13 -1.29
N ALA A 106 -6.36 2.82 -2.29
CA ALA A 106 -6.68 3.73 -3.39
C ALA A 106 -8.05 3.45 -4.05
N GLY A 107 -8.79 2.45 -3.57
CA GLY A 107 -10.10 2.07 -4.09
C GLY A 107 -11.27 2.48 -3.19
N ASN A 108 -11.02 2.86 -1.94
CA ASN A 108 -12.07 3.31 -1.03
C ASN A 108 -12.26 4.83 -1.08
N VAL A 109 -13.42 5.28 -0.66
CA VAL A 109 -13.84 6.68 -0.74
C VAL A 109 -13.00 7.65 0.10
N ARG A 110 -12.23 7.14 1.09
CA ARG A 110 -11.40 7.96 1.98
C ARG A 110 -10.09 8.36 1.32
N HIS A 111 -9.49 7.44 0.53
CA HIS A 111 -8.13 7.58 0.01
C HIS A 111 -8.06 7.61 -1.53
N GLU A 112 -9.16 7.33 -2.24
CA GLU A 112 -9.16 7.33 -3.71
C GLU A 112 -8.69 8.67 -4.31
N HIS A 113 -8.96 9.78 -3.66
CA HIS A 113 -8.55 11.11 -4.11
C HIS A 113 -7.03 11.36 -4.03
N GLU A 114 -6.31 10.59 -3.23
CA GLU A 114 -4.87 10.77 -2.96
C GLU A 114 -3.96 10.31 -4.12
N TRP A 115 -4.52 9.77 -5.21
CA TRP A 115 -3.75 9.55 -6.42
C TRP A 115 -3.01 10.82 -6.91
N ARG A 116 -3.51 12.01 -6.57
CA ARG A 116 -2.89 13.30 -6.86
C ARG A 116 -1.57 13.50 -6.12
N VAL A 117 -1.44 12.92 -4.95
CA VAL A 117 -0.19 12.94 -4.17
C VAL A 117 0.90 12.17 -4.93
N TRP A 118 0.55 11.03 -5.53
CA TRP A 118 1.46 10.24 -6.34
C TRP A 118 1.92 10.96 -7.62
N GLN A 119 1.10 11.85 -8.19
CA GLN A 119 1.51 12.67 -9.33
C GLN A 119 2.64 13.65 -8.97
N GLN A 120 2.71 14.07 -7.72
CA GLN A 120 3.72 15.02 -7.22
C GLN A 120 4.88 14.33 -6.50
N ALA A 121 4.72 13.06 -6.19
CA ALA A 121 5.75 12.28 -5.52
C ALA A 121 6.90 11.95 -6.47
N ASN A 122 8.13 12.11 -5.98
CA ASN A 122 9.32 11.69 -6.71
C ASN A 122 9.55 10.19 -6.51
N LEU A 123 8.78 9.35 -7.22
CA LEU A 123 8.98 7.91 -7.17
C LEU A 123 10.36 7.57 -7.76
N PRO A 124 11.23 6.88 -7.00
CA PRO A 124 12.54 6.48 -7.52
C PRO A 124 12.40 5.58 -8.76
N ALA A 125 13.32 5.69 -9.69
CA ALA A 125 13.30 4.91 -10.93
C ALA A 125 13.27 3.40 -10.63
N GLY A 126 12.47 2.66 -11.39
CA GLY A 126 12.32 1.21 -11.26
C GLY A 126 11.43 0.73 -10.11
N LYS A 127 10.87 1.63 -9.29
CA LYS A 127 9.88 1.27 -8.28
C LYS A 127 8.51 1.07 -8.90
N MET A 128 7.69 0.25 -8.25
CA MET A 128 6.36 -0.13 -8.71
C MET A 128 5.30 0.35 -7.72
N LEU A 129 4.15 0.76 -8.23
CA LEU A 129 2.96 1.06 -7.43
C LEU A 129 1.96 -0.09 -7.50
N MET A 130 1.43 -0.46 -6.35
CA MET A 130 0.38 -1.47 -6.23
C MET A 130 -0.86 -0.85 -5.55
N PRO A 131 -1.58 0.03 -6.29
CA PRO A 131 -2.78 0.65 -5.74
C PRO A 131 -3.87 -0.40 -5.47
N GLY A 132 -4.60 -0.23 -4.38
CA GLY A 132 -5.86 -0.89 -4.18
C GLY A 132 -6.87 -0.39 -5.20
N VAL A 133 -7.39 -1.27 -6.06
CA VAL A 133 -8.39 -0.90 -7.07
C VAL A 133 -9.75 -1.50 -6.76
N VAL A 134 -9.82 -2.36 -5.73
CA VAL A 134 -11.05 -2.82 -5.09
C VAL A 134 -10.95 -2.61 -3.58
N SER A 135 -12.04 -2.13 -2.98
CA SER A 135 -12.07 -1.77 -1.58
C SER A 135 -12.43 -2.96 -0.68
N HIS A 136 -11.75 -3.06 0.46
CA HIS A 136 -12.10 -3.99 1.54
C HIS A 136 -13.19 -3.41 2.48
N ALA A 137 -13.46 -2.11 2.39
CA ALA A 137 -14.30 -1.38 3.35
C ALA A 137 -15.79 -1.34 2.98
N THR A 138 -16.22 -2.03 1.93
CA THR A 138 -17.61 -2.04 1.46
C THR A 138 -18.03 -3.39 0.91
N ASN A 139 -19.31 -3.72 1.06
CA ASN A 139 -19.94 -4.89 0.44
C ASN A 139 -20.29 -4.68 -1.04
N LEU A 140 -20.11 -3.48 -1.58
CA LEU A 140 -20.32 -3.22 -2.99
C LEU A 140 -19.16 -3.84 -3.80
N VAL A 141 -19.50 -4.57 -4.85
CA VAL A 141 -18.54 -5.10 -5.82
C VAL A 141 -18.34 -4.04 -6.90
N GLU A 142 -17.12 -3.63 -7.11
CA GLU A 142 -16.77 -2.63 -8.10
C GLU A 142 -17.06 -3.10 -9.52
N HIS A 143 -17.46 -2.19 -10.41
CA HIS A 143 -17.60 -2.52 -11.82
C HIS A 143 -16.20 -2.68 -12.47
N PRO A 144 -15.97 -3.69 -13.34
CA PRO A 144 -14.65 -3.91 -13.95
C PRO A 144 -14.08 -2.69 -14.69
N GLN A 145 -14.94 -1.87 -15.33
CA GLN A 145 -14.49 -0.64 -15.97
C GLN A 145 -13.94 0.38 -14.96
N LEU A 146 -14.57 0.53 -13.78
CA LEU A 146 -14.05 1.39 -12.71
C LEU A 146 -12.68 0.92 -12.23
N VAL A 147 -12.50 -0.39 -12.10
CA VAL A 147 -11.20 -0.99 -11.75
C VAL A 147 -10.16 -0.66 -12.82
N ALA A 148 -10.52 -0.82 -14.11
CA ALA A 148 -9.63 -0.47 -15.22
C ALA A 148 -9.25 1.01 -15.20
N ASP A 149 -10.20 1.92 -15.00
CA ASP A 149 -9.96 3.37 -14.94
C ASP A 149 -9.00 3.73 -13.81
N ARG A 150 -9.12 3.07 -12.64
CA ARG A 150 -8.18 3.24 -11.52
C ARG A 150 -6.77 2.79 -11.90
N ILE A 151 -6.61 1.64 -12.55
CA ILE A 151 -5.30 1.13 -13.02
C ILE A 151 -4.69 2.10 -14.04
N LEU A 152 -5.45 2.53 -15.04
CA LEU A 152 -5.01 3.45 -16.10
C LEU A 152 -4.53 4.78 -15.52
N ARG A 153 -5.19 5.27 -14.46
CA ARG A 153 -4.81 6.49 -13.75
C ARG A 153 -3.39 6.40 -13.19
N TYR A 154 -3.05 5.29 -12.52
CA TYR A 154 -1.70 5.08 -11.99
C TYR A 154 -0.68 4.77 -13.09
N ALA A 155 -1.07 4.04 -14.13
CA ALA A 155 -0.21 3.79 -15.28
C ALA A 155 0.20 5.09 -15.99
N ALA A 156 -0.68 6.09 -16.03
CA ALA A 156 -0.36 7.42 -16.56
C ALA A 156 0.65 8.21 -15.70
N ILE A 157 0.76 7.86 -14.40
CA ILE A 157 1.70 8.53 -13.48
C ILE A 157 3.09 7.88 -13.54
N VAL A 158 3.15 6.54 -13.47
CA VAL A 158 4.43 5.82 -13.26
C VAL A 158 4.87 4.96 -14.44
N GLY A 159 4.12 4.96 -15.54
CA GLY A 159 4.33 4.04 -16.67
C GLY A 159 3.60 2.70 -16.46
N ARG A 160 3.14 2.14 -17.57
CA ARG A 160 2.33 0.92 -17.59
C ARG A 160 3.03 -0.31 -17.04
N GLU A 161 4.35 -0.37 -17.14
CA GLU A 161 5.19 -1.46 -16.63
C GLU A 161 5.35 -1.43 -15.10
N ASN A 162 5.02 -0.31 -14.45
CA ASN A 162 5.28 -0.05 -13.05
C ASN A 162 4.01 -0.06 -12.19
N VAL A 163 2.91 -0.63 -12.69
CA VAL A 163 1.65 -0.75 -11.95
C VAL A 163 1.23 -2.20 -11.79
N ILE A 164 0.88 -2.57 -10.56
CA ILE A 164 0.29 -3.87 -10.21
C ILE A 164 -1.08 -3.61 -9.59
N ALA A 165 -2.15 -4.19 -10.13
CA ALA A 165 -3.47 -4.08 -9.52
C ALA A 165 -3.54 -4.88 -8.21
N GLY A 166 -4.00 -4.24 -7.13
CA GLY A 166 -4.15 -4.84 -5.82
C GLY A 166 -5.52 -4.60 -5.20
N THR A 167 -5.70 -5.10 -3.98
CA THR A 167 -6.80 -4.72 -3.09
C THR A 167 -6.32 -3.65 -2.12
N ASP A 168 -7.22 -2.80 -1.62
CA ASP A 168 -6.86 -1.78 -0.62
C ASP A 168 -6.14 -2.40 0.59
N CYS A 169 -6.70 -3.50 1.09
CA CYS A 169 -6.14 -4.32 2.16
C CYS A 169 -6.71 -5.73 2.05
N GLY A 170 -6.41 -6.61 3.00
CA GLY A 170 -6.95 -7.97 3.03
C GLY A 170 -8.49 -8.00 3.09
N LEU A 171 -9.11 -8.82 2.25
CA LEU A 171 -10.57 -8.98 2.19
C LEU A 171 -11.08 -9.96 3.26
N GLY A 172 -10.22 -10.86 3.73
CA GLY A 172 -10.58 -11.89 4.72
C GLY A 172 -11.02 -11.30 6.05
N GLY A 173 -12.18 -11.75 6.55
CA GLY A 173 -12.77 -11.25 7.80
C GLY A 173 -13.37 -9.84 7.70
N ARG A 174 -13.31 -9.18 6.53
CA ARG A 174 -13.86 -7.84 6.29
C ARG A 174 -15.14 -7.88 5.51
N VAL A 175 -15.21 -8.71 4.48
CA VAL A 175 -16.40 -8.96 3.68
C VAL A 175 -16.71 -10.46 3.68
N HIS A 176 -17.97 -10.83 3.36
CA HIS A 176 -18.33 -12.23 3.20
C HIS A 176 -17.46 -12.89 2.11
N ALA A 177 -17.15 -14.19 2.27
CA ALA A 177 -16.26 -14.90 1.36
C ALA A 177 -16.71 -14.81 -0.12
N ASP A 178 -18.01 -14.93 -0.39
CA ASP A 178 -18.54 -14.82 -1.77
C ASP A 178 -18.33 -13.44 -2.37
N LEU A 179 -18.44 -12.38 -1.54
CA LEU A 179 -18.15 -11.00 -1.95
C LEU A 179 -16.66 -10.82 -2.19
N ALA A 180 -15.80 -11.39 -1.34
CA ALA A 180 -14.35 -11.36 -1.56
C ALA A 180 -13.98 -11.98 -2.92
N TRP A 181 -14.53 -13.16 -3.24
CA TRP A 181 -14.31 -13.80 -4.53
C TRP A 181 -14.90 -12.99 -5.70
N ALA A 182 -16.08 -12.36 -5.54
CA ALA A 182 -16.64 -11.48 -6.54
C ALA A 182 -15.74 -10.27 -6.81
N LYS A 183 -15.22 -9.62 -5.76
CA LYS A 183 -14.27 -8.52 -5.87
C LYS A 183 -12.97 -8.92 -6.56
N LEU A 184 -12.41 -10.09 -6.24
CA LEU A 184 -11.20 -10.60 -6.90
C LEU A 184 -11.44 -10.89 -8.38
N ARG A 185 -12.62 -11.44 -8.76
CA ARG A 185 -12.98 -11.62 -10.19
C ARG A 185 -13.05 -10.29 -10.92
N THR A 186 -13.69 -9.29 -10.31
CA THR A 186 -13.77 -7.93 -10.86
C THR A 186 -12.38 -7.29 -11.00
N LEU A 187 -11.49 -7.48 -10.03
CA LEU A 187 -10.12 -7.01 -10.10
C LEU A 187 -9.41 -7.60 -11.33
N VAL A 188 -9.50 -8.92 -11.52
CA VAL A 188 -8.88 -9.61 -12.67
C VAL A 188 -9.44 -9.10 -13.99
N GLU A 189 -10.76 -8.95 -14.09
CA GLU A 189 -11.40 -8.46 -15.32
C GLU A 189 -11.03 -7.00 -15.62
N GLY A 190 -11.04 -6.14 -14.62
CA GLY A 190 -10.59 -4.74 -14.76
C GLY A 190 -9.13 -4.63 -15.16
N ALA A 191 -8.27 -5.47 -14.58
CA ALA A 191 -6.85 -5.54 -14.96
C ALA A 191 -6.69 -5.97 -16.44
N ARG A 192 -7.51 -6.94 -16.91
CA ARG A 192 -7.52 -7.37 -18.31
C ARG A 192 -7.96 -6.24 -19.25
N LEU A 193 -8.99 -5.48 -18.88
CA LEU A 193 -9.45 -4.32 -19.65
C LEU A 193 -8.37 -3.23 -19.74
N ALA A 194 -7.75 -2.91 -18.60
CA ALA A 194 -6.66 -1.93 -18.56
C ALA A 194 -5.46 -2.39 -19.40
N SER A 195 -5.06 -3.67 -19.30
CA SER A 195 -3.98 -4.24 -20.11
C SER A 195 -4.28 -4.14 -21.60
N GLY A 196 -5.50 -4.44 -22.03
CA GLY A 196 -5.90 -4.31 -23.44
C GLY A 196 -5.80 -2.87 -23.97
N SER A 197 -5.98 -1.88 -23.09
CA SER A 197 -5.81 -0.45 -23.45
C SER A 197 -4.35 0.00 -23.43
N LEU A 198 -3.52 -0.58 -22.57
CA LEU A 198 -2.11 -0.20 -22.40
C LEU A 198 -1.18 -0.92 -23.38
N TRP A 199 -1.55 -2.10 -23.83
CA TRP A 199 -0.81 -2.91 -24.84
C TRP A 199 -1.78 -3.31 -25.96
N PRO A 200 -2.15 -2.36 -26.84
CA PRO A 200 -3.06 -2.60 -27.97
C PRO A 200 -2.47 -3.55 -29.02
#